data_38aca96c149c71422b75538323891e2e
#
_entry.id   38aca96c149c71422b75538323891e2e
#
_cell.length_a   1.000
_cell.length_b   1.000
_cell.length_c   1.000
_cell.angle_alpha   90.00
_cell.angle_beta   90.00
_cell.angle_gamma   90.00
#
_symmetry.space_group_name_H-M   'P 1'
#
loop_
_entity.id
_entity.type
_entity.pdbx_description
1 polymer ?
#
loop_
_entity_poly.entity_id
_entity_poly.type
_entity_poly.pdbx_seq_one_letter_code
_entity_poly.pdbx_strand_id
1 'polypeptide(L)'
;MFQLDFGQTKGNQSQTAIPSSGFDIAEIDFASLSFWEEHCLECAQPNCYSNCQLFSERADKNCARFENGIQDNHLYRGLFDFGAEIYFRPWGKLQTRFGNAVESVEKLRRYSWIDSIISRGLVAADTLNQKVSDHRLLRLQRYYNRLRQTMHERRIKQAYEKTNAHYDAFLMEAWNLRNETFRLIFEAVYGEKVTFRDSFKILPGRNVYSIPWNEIVTGNFSNPSRLIVHPENDHKAHIVFTWLDAVCFGAQAQQKKIEDIPTKIKCVVWDLDDTVWEGILGDDGPKNLKIRKNVLSAIQELDRRGILQSIASKN
;
A
#
# COMPACT_ATOMS: atom_id res chain seq x y z
N MET A 1 -7.90 -2.84 4.72
CA MET A 1 -8.27 -2.37 3.38
C MET A 1 -9.74 -2.60 3.13
N PHE A 2 -10.51 -1.56 2.83
CA PHE A 2 -11.89 -1.67 2.38
C PHE A 2 -11.97 -1.61 0.87
N GLN A 3 -12.99 -2.22 0.28
CA GLN A 3 -13.19 -2.30 -1.16
C GLN A 3 -14.47 -1.55 -1.53
N LEU A 4 -14.46 -0.79 -2.62
CA LEU A 4 -15.68 -0.25 -3.23
C LEU A 4 -16.20 -1.17 -4.33
N ASP A 5 -15.30 -1.75 -5.11
CA ASP A 5 -15.62 -2.68 -6.18
C ASP A 5 -15.60 -4.12 -5.66
N PHE A 6 -16.71 -4.83 -5.86
CA PHE A 6 -16.88 -6.20 -5.41
C PHE A 6 -16.91 -7.14 -6.61
N GLY A 7 -15.97 -8.10 -6.62
CA GLY A 7 -15.99 -9.24 -7.53
C GLY A 7 -16.88 -10.38 -7.00
N GLN A 8 -16.88 -11.48 -7.72
CA GLN A 8 -17.52 -12.72 -7.26
C GLN A 8 -16.70 -13.29 -6.11
N THR A 9 -17.37 -13.58 -4.98
CA THR A 9 -16.74 -14.23 -3.84
C THR A 9 -16.54 -15.71 -4.13
N LYS A 10 -15.31 -16.21 -3.96
CA LYS A 10 -15.05 -17.65 -4.06
C LYS A 10 -15.65 -18.37 -2.86
N GLY A 11 -16.42 -19.43 -3.13
CA GLY A 11 -16.89 -20.35 -2.11
C GLY A 11 -15.72 -20.96 -1.32
N ASN A 12 -15.95 -21.28 -0.05
CA ASN A 12 -15.01 -21.84 0.91
C ASN A 12 -14.14 -22.95 0.30
N GLN A 13 -12.86 -22.70 0.15
CA GLN A 13 -11.86 -23.76 0.07
C GLN A 13 -11.43 -24.11 1.50
N SER A 14 -11.57 -25.36 1.89
CA SER A 14 -11.11 -25.88 3.18
C SER A 14 -9.58 -25.97 3.16
N GLN A 15 -8.91 -24.92 3.54
CA GLN A 15 -7.44 -24.90 3.72
C GLN A 15 -7.13 -24.41 5.13
N THR A 16 -6.01 -24.88 5.66
CA THR A 16 -5.46 -24.48 6.96
C THR A 16 -5.25 -22.97 7.02
N ALA A 17 -5.73 -22.36 8.11
CA ALA A 17 -5.58 -20.94 8.37
C ALA A 17 -4.10 -20.53 8.32
N ILE A 18 -3.80 -19.50 7.55
CA ILE A 18 -2.45 -18.93 7.43
C ILE A 18 -2.19 -17.99 8.62
N PRO A 19 -0.94 -17.90 9.10
CA PRO A 19 -0.62 -17.12 10.30
C PRO A 19 -1.02 -15.64 10.19
N SER A 20 -1.36 -15.08 11.34
CA SER A 20 -1.72 -13.67 11.52
C SER A 20 -0.69 -12.69 10.98
N SER A 21 -1.13 -11.43 10.79
CA SER A 21 -0.35 -10.28 10.31
C SER A 21 1.07 -10.21 10.87
N GLY A 22 2.02 -9.77 10.03
CA GLY A 22 3.40 -9.55 10.41
C GLY A 22 3.68 -8.24 11.12
N PHE A 23 2.66 -7.40 11.22
CA PHE A 23 2.73 -6.21 12.06
C PHE A 23 2.17 -6.53 13.43
N ASP A 24 2.80 -5.96 14.46
CA ASP A 24 2.17 -5.96 15.78
C ASP A 24 1.04 -4.92 15.76
N ILE A 25 -0.17 -5.44 15.56
CA ILE A 25 -1.38 -4.61 15.50
C ILE A 25 -1.60 -3.85 16.82
N ALA A 26 -1.05 -4.35 17.93
CA ALA A 26 -1.11 -3.67 19.23
C ALA A 26 -0.32 -2.35 19.26
N GLU A 27 0.63 -2.17 18.34
CA GLU A 27 1.39 -0.92 18.21
C GLU A 27 0.66 0.16 17.38
N ILE A 28 -0.50 -0.16 16.76
CA ILE A 28 -1.24 0.75 15.88
C ILE A 28 -2.54 1.18 16.56
N ASP A 29 -2.67 2.47 16.82
CA ASP A 29 -3.89 3.05 17.41
C ASP A 29 -4.94 3.38 16.35
N PHE A 30 -4.50 3.96 15.24
CA PHE A 30 -5.38 4.42 14.17
C PHE A 30 -4.84 4.03 12.79
N ALA A 31 -5.75 3.85 11.84
CA ALA A 31 -5.38 3.66 10.43
C ALA A 31 -6.30 4.46 9.52
N SER A 32 -5.84 4.68 8.30
CA SER A 32 -6.62 5.38 7.27
C SER A 32 -7.90 4.59 6.94
N LEU A 33 -9.01 5.32 6.79
CA LEU A 33 -10.23 4.76 6.23
C LEU A 33 -10.18 4.94 4.71
N SER A 34 -9.50 4.03 4.04
CA SER A 34 -9.27 4.06 2.60
C SER A 34 -10.12 2.99 1.90
N PHE A 35 -10.75 3.38 0.79
CA PHE A 35 -11.54 2.48 -0.05
C PHE A 35 -10.86 2.33 -1.39
N TRP A 36 -10.45 1.12 -1.69
CA TRP A 36 -9.70 0.79 -2.89
C TRP A 36 -10.62 0.34 -4.02
N GLU A 37 -10.37 0.88 -5.19
CA GLU A 37 -11.14 0.67 -6.41
C GLU A 37 -10.25 0.14 -7.53
N GLU A 38 -10.87 -0.57 -8.44
CA GLU A 38 -10.26 -1.12 -9.63
C GLU A 38 -10.27 -0.09 -10.77
N HIS A 39 -9.08 0.28 -11.28
CA HIS A 39 -8.92 1.24 -12.37
C HIS A 39 -7.96 0.76 -13.45
N CYS A 40 -8.00 1.39 -14.63
CA CYS A 40 -6.94 1.27 -15.63
C CYS A 40 -5.79 2.23 -15.29
N LEU A 41 -4.57 1.90 -15.71
CA LEU A 41 -3.43 2.82 -15.66
C LEU A 41 -3.76 4.13 -16.39
N GLU A 42 -4.34 4.03 -17.58
CA GLU A 42 -4.88 5.15 -18.33
C GLU A 42 -6.40 5.20 -18.13
N CYS A 43 -6.85 5.96 -17.15
CA CYS A 43 -8.28 6.10 -16.88
C CYS A 43 -8.93 7.10 -17.85
N ALA A 44 -9.79 6.61 -18.75
CA ALA A 44 -10.51 7.41 -19.75
C ALA A 44 -11.89 7.89 -19.26
N GLN A 45 -12.10 8.13 -17.97
CA GLN A 45 -13.37 8.69 -17.48
C GLN A 45 -13.62 10.08 -18.08
N PRO A 46 -14.88 10.43 -18.44
CA PRO A 46 -16.11 9.66 -18.26
C PRO A 46 -16.42 8.65 -19.39
N ASN A 47 -15.62 8.59 -20.44
CA ASN A 47 -15.91 7.81 -21.65
C ASN A 47 -15.43 6.35 -21.60
N CYS A 48 -14.98 5.89 -20.43
CA CYS A 48 -14.37 4.59 -20.24
C CYS A 48 -15.20 3.44 -20.82
N TYR A 49 -16.50 3.42 -20.58
CA TYR A 49 -17.39 2.33 -21.00
C TYR A 49 -17.91 2.45 -22.44
N SER A 50 -17.83 3.62 -23.04
CA SER A 50 -18.38 3.85 -24.38
C SER A 50 -17.36 3.74 -25.51
N ASN A 51 -16.08 4.10 -25.26
CA ASN A 51 -15.06 4.24 -26.29
C ASN A 51 -13.75 3.50 -26.00
N CYS A 52 -13.67 2.75 -24.88
CA CYS A 52 -12.44 2.06 -24.52
C CYS A 52 -12.30 0.73 -25.29
N GLN A 53 -11.26 0.59 -26.08
CA GLN A 53 -10.95 -0.63 -26.83
C GLN A 53 -10.55 -1.81 -25.91
N LEU A 54 -10.14 -1.51 -24.68
CA LEU A 54 -9.74 -2.51 -23.68
C LEU A 54 -10.92 -2.92 -22.77
N PHE A 55 -12.12 -2.39 -23.02
CA PHE A 55 -13.28 -2.72 -22.23
C PHE A 55 -13.61 -4.21 -22.32
N SER A 56 -13.68 -4.87 -21.19
CA SER A 56 -14.11 -6.27 -21.05
C SER A 56 -15.16 -6.35 -19.94
N GLU A 57 -16.41 -6.58 -20.33
CA GLU A 57 -17.54 -6.57 -19.41
C GLU A 57 -17.50 -7.76 -18.44
N ARG A 58 -17.73 -7.48 -17.16
CA ARG A 58 -17.99 -8.46 -16.11
C ARG A 58 -19.49 -8.62 -15.87
N ALA A 59 -19.86 -9.66 -15.10
CA ALA A 59 -21.27 -9.91 -14.74
C ALA A 59 -21.93 -8.74 -13.99
N ASP A 60 -21.15 -7.93 -13.26
CA ASP A 60 -21.59 -6.71 -12.57
C ASP A 60 -21.64 -5.46 -13.49
N LYS A 61 -21.35 -5.62 -14.78
CA LYS A 61 -21.26 -4.60 -15.82
C LYS A 61 -20.07 -3.65 -15.69
N ASN A 62 -19.14 -3.89 -14.77
CA ASN A 62 -17.87 -3.20 -14.70
C ASN A 62 -16.85 -3.80 -15.66
N CYS A 63 -15.80 -3.04 -15.97
CA CYS A 63 -14.71 -3.55 -16.79
C CYS A 63 -13.82 -4.50 -15.98
N ALA A 64 -13.44 -5.63 -16.55
CA ALA A 64 -12.59 -6.62 -15.94
C ALA A 64 -11.11 -6.23 -16.02
N ARG A 65 -10.66 -5.30 -15.22
CA ARG A 65 -9.25 -4.91 -15.04
C ARG A 65 -8.53 -5.88 -14.11
N PHE A 66 -9.28 -6.45 -13.18
CA PHE A 66 -8.87 -7.60 -12.40
C PHE A 66 -9.65 -8.81 -12.83
N GLU A 67 -9.03 -9.96 -12.86
CA GLU A 67 -9.73 -11.21 -13.15
C GLU A 67 -10.66 -11.52 -11.98
N ASN A 68 -11.96 -11.57 -12.24
CA ASN A 68 -13.03 -11.69 -11.24
C ASN A 68 -13.15 -10.52 -10.23
N GLY A 69 -12.49 -9.38 -10.46
CA GLY A 69 -12.52 -8.22 -9.57
C GLY A 69 -11.72 -8.41 -8.28
N ILE A 70 -11.97 -7.55 -7.29
CA ILE A 70 -11.42 -7.69 -5.94
C ILE A 70 -12.26 -8.71 -5.18
N GLN A 71 -11.64 -9.76 -4.62
CA GLN A 71 -12.32 -10.84 -3.93
C GLN A 71 -11.94 -10.89 -2.44
N ASP A 72 -12.91 -11.23 -1.59
CA ASP A 72 -12.62 -11.49 -0.18
C ASP A 72 -12.01 -12.89 -0.03
N ASN A 73 -10.81 -12.97 0.53
CA ASN A 73 -10.15 -14.23 0.84
C ASN A 73 -10.03 -14.42 2.35
N HIS A 74 -10.85 -15.33 2.91
CA HIS A 74 -10.92 -15.58 4.35
C HIS A 74 -9.79 -16.48 4.88
N LEU A 75 -8.92 -17.01 4.03
CA LEU A 75 -7.74 -17.76 4.45
C LEU A 75 -6.63 -16.82 4.93
N TYR A 76 -6.55 -15.63 4.34
CA TYR A 76 -5.55 -14.62 4.66
C TYR A 76 -6.20 -13.54 5.54
N ARG A 77 -5.72 -13.44 6.77
CA ARG A 77 -6.24 -12.48 7.76
C ARG A 77 -5.15 -11.54 8.20
N GLY A 78 -5.48 -10.27 8.32
CA GLY A 78 -4.61 -9.23 8.84
C GLY A 78 -5.33 -8.41 9.91
N LEU A 79 -5.40 -7.10 9.72
CA LEU A 79 -6.27 -6.23 10.50
C LEU A 79 -7.73 -6.68 10.39
N PHE A 80 -8.13 -7.12 9.21
CA PHE A 80 -9.47 -7.55 8.88
C PHE A 80 -9.60 -9.07 8.87
N ASP A 81 -10.84 -9.56 8.96
CA ASP A 81 -11.18 -10.98 8.96
C ASP A 81 -10.96 -11.66 7.60
N PHE A 82 -10.57 -10.89 6.60
CA PHE A 82 -10.26 -11.36 5.25
C PHE A 82 -9.21 -10.47 4.59
N GLY A 83 -8.47 -11.04 3.65
CA GLY A 83 -7.60 -10.33 2.73
C GLY A 83 -8.30 -9.96 1.43
N ALA A 84 -7.81 -8.96 0.74
CA ALA A 84 -8.26 -8.59 -0.60
C ALA A 84 -7.44 -9.34 -1.65
N GLU A 85 -8.05 -10.36 -2.27
CA GLU A 85 -7.43 -11.13 -3.34
C GLU A 85 -7.65 -10.44 -4.69
N ILE A 86 -6.56 -10.19 -5.40
CA ILE A 86 -6.55 -9.47 -6.66
C ILE A 86 -5.68 -10.23 -7.67
N TYR A 87 -6.26 -10.50 -8.82
CA TYR A 87 -5.54 -10.99 -9.97
C TYR A 87 -5.43 -9.86 -11.01
N PHE A 88 -4.30 -9.16 -11.00
CA PHE A 88 -4.06 -8.04 -11.91
C PHE A 88 -4.02 -8.53 -13.36
N ARG A 89 -4.79 -7.88 -14.22
CA ARG A 89 -4.56 -7.92 -15.65
C ARG A 89 -3.48 -6.91 -16.03
N PRO A 90 -2.81 -7.04 -17.19
CA PRO A 90 -2.04 -5.94 -17.75
C PRO A 90 -2.86 -4.65 -17.69
N TRP A 91 -2.23 -3.49 -17.47
CA TRP A 91 -2.86 -2.17 -17.32
C TRP A 91 -3.90 -1.99 -16.17
N GLY A 92 -4.10 -2.98 -15.32
CA GLY A 92 -4.91 -2.85 -14.11
C GLY A 92 -4.15 -2.16 -12.98
N LYS A 93 -4.77 -1.20 -12.31
CA LYS A 93 -4.26 -0.58 -11.08
C LYS A 93 -5.31 -0.61 -9.98
N LEU A 94 -4.83 -0.73 -8.77
CA LEU A 94 -5.58 -0.50 -7.55
C LEU A 94 -5.40 0.95 -7.15
N GLN A 95 -6.49 1.68 -6.94
CA GLN A 95 -6.46 3.09 -6.57
C GLN A 95 -7.40 3.35 -5.41
N THR A 96 -7.04 4.23 -4.50
CA THR A 96 -7.93 4.75 -3.47
C THR A 96 -7.98 6.26 -3.52
N ARG A 97 -9.14 6.82 -3.21
CA ARG A 97 -9.24 8.21 -2.80
C ARG A 97 -8.73 8.30 -1.38
N PHE A 98 -7.70 9.09 -1.19
CA PHE A 98 -7.02 9.23 0.07
C PHE A 98 -7.21 10.64 0.62
N GLY A 99 -7.18 10.79 1.92
CA GLY A 99 -7.35 12.07 2.58
C GLY A 99 -7.12 11.96 4.09
N ASN A 100 -7.83 12.76 4.87
CA ASN A 100 -7.68 12.80 6.33
C ASN A 100 -8.65 11.88 7.08
N ALA A 101 -9.26 10.93 6.39
CA ALA A 101 -10.19 9.98 7.00
C ALA A 101 -9.42 8.92 7.79
N VAL A 102 -9.49 9.01 9.11
CA VAL A 102 -8.80 8.10 10.04
C VAL A 102 -9.77 7.55 11.07
N GLU A 103 -9.60 6.29 11.42
CA GLU A 103 -10.41 5.62 12.46
C GLU A 103 -9.55 4.72 13.34
N SER A 104 -10.00 4.49 14.59
CA SER A 104 -9.32 3.56 15.47
C SER A 104 -9.35 2.13 14.92
N VAL A 105 -8.28 1.39 15.18
CA VAL A 105 -8.14 -0.02 14.75
C VAL A 105 -9.32 -0.87 15.24
N GLU A 106 -9.79 -0.64 16.47
CA GLU A 106 -10.95 -1.35 17.03
C GLU A 106 -12.22 -1.11 16.21
N LYS A 107 -12.46 0.14 15.80
CA LYS A 107 -13.61 0.51 15.00
C LYS A 107 -13.51 -0.03 13.58
N LEU A 108 -12.32 -0.02 12.99
CA LEU A 108 -12.07 -0.63 11.68
C LEU A 108 -12.32 -2.14 11.70
N ARG A 109 -11.91 -2.84 12.75
CA ARG A 109 -12.23 -4.28 12.95
C ARG A 109 -13.73 -4.53 13.04
N ARG A 110 -14.47 -3.67 13.76
CA ARG A 110 -15.93 -3.77 13.81
C ARG A 110 -16.57 -3.57 12.43
N TYR A 111 -16.07 -2.62 11.65
CA TYR A 111 -16.53 -2.40 10.28
C TYR A 111 -16.25 -3.63 9.40
N SER A 112 -15.04 -4.18 9.47
CA SER A 112 -14.65 -5.39 8.74
C SER A 112 -15.54 -6.58 9.10
N TRP A 113 -15.83 -6.78 10.38
CA TRP A 113 -16.71 -7.86 10.84
C TRP A 113 -18.13 -7.73 10.24
N ILE A 114 -18.69 -6.52 10.24
CA ILE A 114 -20.00 -6.25 9.63
C ILE A 114 -19.95 -6.57 8.13
N ASP A 115 -18.91 -6.09 7.43
CA ASP A 115 -18.74 -6.31 6.00
C ASP A 115 -18.56 -7.80 5.67
N SER A 116 -17.86 -8.56 6.53
CA SER A 116 -17.70 -10.01 6.41
C SER A 116 -19.03 -10.76 6.52
N ILE A 117 -19.92 -10.35 7.42
CA ILE A 117 -21.27 -10.93 7.53
C ILE A 117 -22.06 -10.67 6.25
N ILE A 118 -22.05 -9.44 5.75
CA ILE A 118 -22.75 -9.07 4.52
C ILE A 118 -22.19 -9.86 3.33
N SER A 119 -20.86 -9.96 3.21
CA SER A 119 -20.19 -10.73 2.16
C SER A 119 -20.60 -12.20 2.17
N ARG A 120 -20.61 -12.85 3.35
CA ARG A 120 -21.06 -14.26 3.47
C ARG A 120 -22.53 -14.44 3.06
N GLY A 121 -23.38 -13.48 3.40
CA GLY A 121 -24.78 -13.48 2.97
C GLY A 121 -24.92 -13.37 1.44
N LEU A 122 -24.10 -12.54 0.81
CA LEU A 122 -24.05 -12.40 -0.65
C LEU A 122 -23.56 -13.68 -1.33
N VAL A 123 -22.53 -14.34 -0.79
CA VAL A 123 -22.06 -15.65 -1.31
C VAL A 123 -23.15 -16.70 -1.27
N ALA A 124 -23.86 -16.79 -0.14
CA ALA A 124 -24.97 -17.73 0.00
C ALA A 124 -26.09 -17.44 -1.01
N ALA A 125 -26.44 -16.16 -1.21
CA ALA A 125 -27.41 -15.74 -2.21
C ALA A 125 -26.97 -16.06 -3.65
N ASP A 126 -25.69 -15.86 -3.96
CA ASP A 126 -25.12 -16.14 -5.29
C ASP A 126 -25.09 -17.65 -5.59
N THR A 127 -24.72 -18.45 -4.60
CA THR A 127 -24.74 -19.92 -4.70
C THR A 127 -26.16 -20.46 -4.94
N LEU A 128 -27.15 -19.85 -4.30
CA LEU A 128 -28.56 -20.19 -4.51
C LEU A 128 -29.04 -19.74 -5.89
N ASN A 129 -28.61 -18.55 -6.34
CA ASN A 129 -28.99 -18.02 -7.66
C ASN A 129 -28.45 -18.85 -8.82
N GLN A 130 -27.22 -19.38 -8.69
CA GLN A 130 -26.65 -20.31 -9.69
C GLN A 130 -27.47 -21.60 -9.83
N LYS A 131 -28.15 -22.03 -8.75
CA LYS A 131 -28.99 -23.23 -8.75
C LYS A 131 -30.41 -23.00 -9.27
N VAL A 132 -30.96 -21.80 -9.13
CA VAL A 132 -32.40 -21.52 -9.34
C VAL A 132 -32.67 -20.52 -10.46
N SER A 133 -31.65 -19.79 -10.97
CA SER A 133 -31.78 -18.74 -12.04
C SER A 133 -32.91 -17.73 -11.79
N ASP A 134 -33.13 -17.29 -10.56
CA ASP A 134 -34.24 -16.41 -10.20
C ASP A 134 -33.83 -14.92 -10.23
N HIS A 135 -34.55 -14.13 -11.03
CA HIS A 135 -34.37 -12.67 -11.14
C HIS A 135 -34.58 -11.93 -9.79
N ARG A 136 -35.27 -12.51 -8.83
CA ARG A 136 -35.47 -11.94 -7.49
C ARG A 136 -34.17 -11.93 -6.70
N LEU A 137 -33.36 -12.99 -6.81
CA LEU A 137 -32.06 -13.10 -6.13
C LEU A 137 -31.04 -12.08 -6.69
N LEU A 138 -31.05 -11.80 -7.98
CA LEU A 138 -30.24 -10.73 -8.60
C LEU A 138 -30.63 -9.33 -8.08
N ARG A 139 -31.92 -9.09 -7.80
CA ARG A 139 -32.35 -7.84 -7.16
C ARG A 139 -31.87 -7.74 -5.73
N LEU A 140 -31.89 -8.84 -4.99
CA LEU A 140 -31.38 -8.91 -3.62
C LEU A 140 -29.88 -8.62 -3.56
N GLN A 141 -29.11 -9.23 -4.44
CA GLN A 141 -27.67 -9.00 -4.55
C GLN A 141 -27.34 -7.53 -4.84
N ARG A 142 -28.06 -6.92 -5.82
CA ARG A 142 -27.92 -5.49 -6.13
C ARG A 142 -28.31 -4.60 -4.95
N TYR A 143 -29.33 -4.97 -4.19
CA TYR A 143 -29.74 -4.23 -3.00
C TYR A 143 -28.65 -4.29 -1.90
N TYR A 144 -28.08 -5.46 -1.60
CA TYR A 144 -27.01 -5.60 -0.63
C TYR A 144 -25.72 -4.86 -1.04
N ASN A 145 -25.33 -4.92 -2.32
CA ASN A 145 -24.19 -4.17 -2.83
C ASN A 145 -24.40 -2.65 -2.66
N ARG A 146 -25.60 -2.16 -2.99
CA ARG A 146 -25.94 -0.75 -2.81
C ARG A 146 -25.97 -0.35 -1.34
N LEU A 147 -26.48 -1.21 -0.46
CA LEU A 147 -26.48 -0.97 0.99
C LEU A 147 -25.03 -0.85 1.51
N ARG A 148 -24.16 -1.77 1.13
CA ARG A 148 -22.75 -1.78 1.50
C ARG A 148 -22.05 -0.50 1.02
N GLN A 149 -22.24 -0.13 -0.23
CA GLN A 149 -21.71 1.12 -0.79
C GLN A 149 -22.18 2.36 0.00
N THR A 150 -23.49 2.46 0.27
CA THR A 150 -24.05 3.57 1.05
C THR A 150 -23.49 3.61 2.49
N MET A 151 -23.26 2.44 3.10
CA MET A 151 -22.63 2.37 4.42
C MET A 151 -21.19 2.86 4.38
N HIS A 152 -20.42 2.48 3.36
CA HIS A 152 -19.05 2.93 3.18
C HIS A 152 -18.96 4.45 2.96
N GLU A 153 -19.81 5.00 2.10
CA GLU A 153 -19.89 6.45 1.87
C GLU A 153 -20.21 7.24 3.15
N ARG A 154 -21.13 6.73 3.98
CA ARG A 154 -21.44 7.32 5.29
C ARG A 154 -20.27 7.27 6.25
N ARG A 155 -19.54 6.12 6.31
CA ARG A 155 -18.34 5.97 7.15
C ARG A 155 -17.25 6.94 6.74
N ILE A 156 -16.99 7.07 5.42
CA ILE A 156 -16.03 8.05 4.89
C ILE A 156 -16.45 9.46 5.32
N LYS A 157 -17.69 9.86 5.08
CA LYS A 157 -18.17 11.21 5.43
C LYS A 157 -17.98 11.49 6.92
N GLN A 158 -18.38 10.57 7.81
CA GLN A 158 -18.21 10.70 9.24
C GLN A 158 -16.75 10.80 9.69
N ALA A 159 -15.84 10.08 9.01
CA ALA A 159 -14.42 10.13 9.30
C ALA A 159 -13.77 11.43 8.80
N TYR A 160 -14.20 11.94 7.64
CA TYR A 160 -13.72 13.24 7.12
C TYR A 160 -14.10 14.43 8.00
N GLU A 161 -15.25 14.38 8.67
CA GLU A 161 -15.71 15.44 9.55
C GLU A 161 -14.87 15.55 10.84
N LYS A 162 -14.03 14.57 11.15
CA LYS A 162 -13.41 14.45 12.48
C LYS A 162 -11.97 14.91 12.60
N THR A 163 -11.15 15.01 11.55
CA THR A 163 -9.69 15.10 11.80
C THR A 163 -8.83 15.76 10.73
N ASN A 164 -7.81 16.50 11.21
CA ASN A 164 -6.52 16.66 10.52
C ASN A 164 -5.63 15.48 10.91
N ALA A 165 -5.64 14.39 10.17
CA ALA A 165 -4.86 13.23 10.49
C ALA A 165 -3.39 13.40 10.09
N HIS A 166 -2.51 13.17 11.03
CA HIS A 166 -1.09 12.93 10.78
C HIS A 166 -0.86 11.44 10.83
N TYR A 167 -0.27 10.90 9.78
CA TYR A 167 0.13 9.50 9.73
C TYR A 167 1.62 9.36 10.03
N ASP A 168 2.02 8.22 10.59
CA ASP A 168 3.43 7.91 10.86
C ASP A 168 4.06 7.10 9.74
N ALA A 169 3.29 6.20 9.12
CA ALA A 169 3.76 5.35 8.03
C ALA A 169 2.61 4.87 7.13
N PHE A 170 2.96 4.44 5.92
CA PHE A 170 2.13 3.57 5.09
C PHE A 170 2.62 2.13 5.23
N LEU A 171 1.71 1.23 5.57
CA LEU A 171 1.98 -0.19 5.72
C LEU A 171 1.37 -0.98 4.58
N MET A 172 2.13 -1.92 4.02
CA MET A 172 1.66 -2.90 3.06
C MET A 172 2.07 -4.30 3.50
N GLU A 173 1.11 -5.20 3.63
CA GLU A 173 1.32 -6.62 3.75
C GLU A 173 0.62 -7.32 2.59
N ALA A 174 1.40 -8.04 1.79
CA ALA A 174 0.96 -8.67 0.57
C ALA A 174 1.45 -10.12 0.49
N TRP A 175 0.58 -11.01 0.08
CA TRP A 175 0.89 -12.43 -0.17
C TRP A 175 0.90 -12.68 -1.67
N ASN A 176 2.07 -12.98 -2.22
CA ASN A 176 2.21 -13.40 -3.60
C ASN A 176 1.85 -14.88 -3.71
N LEU A 177 0.79 -15.18 -4.44
CA LEU A 177 0.27 -16.54 -4.62
C LEU A 177 0.95 -17.30 -5.77
N ARG A 178 1.88 -16.66 -6.47
CA ARG A 178 2.66 -17.25 -7.53
C ARG A 178 4.11 -17.51 -7.09
N ASN A 179 4.76 -18.45 -7.76
CA ASN A 179 6.18 -18.73 -7.54
C ASN A 179 7.09 -17.87 -8.42
N GLU A 180 6.69 -16.65 -8.69
CA GLU A 180 7.42 -15.68 -9.52
C GLU A 180 7.67 -14.42 -8.71
N THR A 181 8.83 -13.80 -8.88
CA THR A 181 9.17 -12.51 -8.30
C THR A 181 8.80 -11.42 -9.30
N PHE A 182 8.15 -10.37 -8.83
CA PHE A 182 7.83 -9.19 -9.63
C PHE A 182 7.96 -7.91 -8.78
N ARG A 183 7.71 -6.76 -9.40
CA ARG A 183 7.72 -5.48 -8.69
C ARG A 183 6.33 -4.89 -8.68
N LEU A 184 5.96 -4.29 -7.55
CA LEU A 184 4.79 -3.42 -7.41
C LEU A 184 5.26 -1.98 -7.36
N ILE A 185 4.63 -1.13 -8.13
CA ILE A 185 4.79 0.33 -8.06
C ILE A 185 3.75 0.87 -7.08
N PHE A 186 4.20 1.73 -6.18
CA PHE A 186 3.35 2.52 -5.30
C PHE A 186 3.51 3.99 -5.64
N GLU A 187 2.41 4.69 -5.79
CA GLU A 187 2.39 6.12 -6.10
C GLU A 187 1.46 6.87 -5.16
N ALA A 188 1.92 8.03 -4.70
CA ALA A 188 1.08 9.02 -4.05
C ALA A 188 0.86 10.21 -4.98
N VAL A 189 -0.40 10.62 -5.14
CA VAL A 189 -0.82 11.64 -6.10
C VAL A 189 -1.51 12.79 -5.38
N TYR A 190 -1.08 14.01 -5.67
CA TYR A 190 -1.71 15.25 -5.22
C TYR A 190 -2.29 15.99 -6.43
N GLY A 191 -3.62 16.12 -6.47
CA GLY A 191 -4.31 16.61 -7.67
C GLY A 191 -4.07 15.66 -8.86
N GLU A 192 -3.36 16.18 -9.88
CA GLU A 192 -2.96 15.41 -11.06
C GLU A 192 -1.47 15.02 -11.06
N LYS A 193 -0.71 15.47 -10.04
CA LYS A 193 0.75 15.27 -9.99
C LYS A 193 1.10 14.09 -9.08
N VAL A 194 1.92 13.16 -9.59
CA VAL A 194 2.59 12.15 -8.77
C VAL A 194 3.66 12.86 -7.94
N THR A 195 3.53 12.82 -6.62
CA THR A 195 4.44 13.48 -5.68
C THR A 195 5.43 12.50 -5.04
N PHE A 196 5.07 11.23 -5.00
CA PHE A 196 5.92 10.16 -4.52
C PHE A 196 5.74 8.91 -5.37
N ARG A 197 6.83 8.20 -5.65
CA ARG A 197 6.82 6.91 -6.35
C ARG A 197 7.92 6.04 -5.78
N ASP A 198 7.58 4.80 -5.47
CA ASP A 198 8.51 3.77 -5.05
C ASP A 198 8.14 2.42 -5.67
N SER A 199 9.05 1.46 -5.63
CA SER A 199 8.80 0.14 -6.19
C SER A 199 9.29 -0.97 -5.28
N PHE A 200 8.40 -1.91 -4.96
CA PHE A 200 8.64 -3.02 -4.04
C PHE A 200 8.89 -4.32 -4.79
N LYS A 201 9.96 -5.02 -4.41
CA LYS A 201 10.24 -6.36 -4.93
C LYS A 201 9.38 -7.39 -4.19
N ILE A 202 8.38 -7.95 -4.84
CA ILE A 202 7.46 -8.92 -4.28
C ILE A 202 7.98 -10.34 -4.54
N LEU A 203 8.41 -11.00 -3.49
CA LEU A 203 8.86 -12.39 -3.49
C LEU A 203 7.67 -13.35 -3.37
N PRO A 204 7.80 -14.63 -3.76
CA PRO A 204 6.80 -15.65 -3.46
C PRO A 204 6.45 -15.70 -1.95
N GLY A 205 5.19 -15.85 -1.62
CA GLY A 205 4.70 -15.85 -0.25
C GLY A 205 4.51 -14.46 0.34
N ARG A 206 4.82 -14.30 1.62
CA ARG A 206 4.53 -13.10 2.41
C ARG A 206 5.56 -12.00 2.20
N ASN A 207 5.07 -10.79 1.98
CA ASN A 207 5.87 -9.57 1.83
C ASN A 207 5.31 -8.47 2.74
N VAL A 208 6.19 -7.78 3.46
CA VAL A 208 5.84 -6.72 4.41
C VAL A 208 6.70 -5.50 4.13
N TYR A 209 6.04 -4.34 3.95
CA TYR A 209 6.70 -3.07 3.68
C TYR A 209 6.12 -1.96 4.55
N SER A 210 7.00 -1.10 5.03
CA SER A 210 6.65 0.11 5.76
C SER A 210 7.38 1.29 5.13
N ILE A 211 6.63 2.32 4.75
CA ILE A 211 7.18 3.58 4.22
C ILE A 211 6.88 4.66 5.26
N PRO A 212 7.89 5.34 5.82
CA PRO A 212 7.67 6.50 6.67
C PRO A 212 6.82 7.56 5.96
N TRP A 213 5.82 8.11 6.65
CA TRP A 213 4.88 9.04 6.00
C TRP A 213 5.55 10.33 5.52
N ASN A 214 6.58 10.78 6.21
CA ASN A 214 7.37 11.95 5.81
C ASN A 214 8.18 11.75 4.51
N GLU A 215 8.39 10.52 4.06
CA GLU A 215 8.95 10.23 2.74
C GLU A 215 7.89 10.38 1.63
N ILE A 216 6.62 10.06 1.94
CA ILE A 216 5.50 10.16 0.99
C ILE A 216 5.04 11.61 0.83
N VAL A 217 4.96 12.36 1.94
CA VAL A 217 4.54 13.76 1.96
C VAL A 217 5.76 14.64 2.16
N THR A 218 6.24 15.23 1.08
CA THR A 218 7.41 16.13 1.08
C THR A 218 6.98 17.60 1.01
N GLY A 219 7.59 18.45 1.82
CA GLY A 219 7.36 19.90 1.81
C GLY A 219 6.02 20.33 2.43
N ASN A 220 5.42 21.37 1.87
CA ASN A 220 4.17 21.97 2.37
C ASN A 220 2.90 21.32 1.80
N PHE A 221 3.00 20.10 1.27
CA PHE A 221 1.82 19.41 0.76
C PHE A 221 1.01 18.82 1.92
N SER A 222 -0.30 18.93 1.79
CA SER A 222 -1.24 18.13 2.60
C SER A 222 -1.12 16.65 2.22
N ASN A 223 -1.89 15.77 2.88
CA ASN A 223 -1.96 14.37 2.50
C ASN A 223 -2.31 14.21 1.01
N PRO A 224 -1.79 13.17 0.34
CA PRO A 224 -2.11 12.91 -1.07
C PRO A 224 -3.62 12.73 -1.26
N SER A 225 -4.12 13.08 -2.42
CA SER A 225 -5.53 12.90 -2.77
C SER A 225 -5.84 11.47 -3.20
N ARG A 226 -4.83 10.77 -3.72
CA ARG A 226 -4.94 9.38 -4.21
C ARG A 226 -3.68 8.60 -3.89
N LEU A 227 -3.84 7.31 -3.60
CA LEU A 227 -2.77 6.32 -3.58
C LEU A 227 -3.04 5.28 -4.66
N ILE A 228 -2.00 4.81 -5.31
CA ILE A 228 -2.08 3.89 -6.44
C ILE A 228 -1.09 2.75 -6.23
N VAL A 229 -1.52 1.53 -6.55
CA VAL A 229 -0.66 0.34 -6.57
C VAL A 229 -0.91 -0.43 -7.86
N HIS A 230 0.15 -0.79 -8.58
CA HIS A 230 0.05 -1.62 -9.78
C HIS A 230 1.34 -2.42 -10.00
N PRO A 231 1.27 -3.56 -10.71
CA PRO A 231 2.46 -4.27 -11.14
C PRO A 231 3.30 -3.44 -12.13
N GLU A 232 4.61 -3.60 -12.07
CA GLU A 232 5.53 -3.03 -13.05
C GLU A 232 5.43 -3.80 -14.38
N ASN A 233 5.55 -3.08 -15.51
CA ASN A 233 5.66 -3.65 -16.86
C ASN A 233 4.55 -4.65 -17.24
N ASP A 234 3.30 -4.31 -16.99
CA ASP A 234 2.11 -5.13 -17.35
C ASP A 234 2.15 -6.58 -16.83
N HIS A 235 2.90 -6.81 -15.75
CA HIS A 235 3.00 -8.13 -15.14
C HIS A 235 1.65 -8.60 -14.58
N LYS A 236 1.27 -9.85 -14.89
CA LYS A 236 0.05 -10.46 -14.33
C LYS A 236 0.34 -10.93 -12.91
N ALA A 237 0.06 -10.12 -11.91
CA ALA A 237 0.28 -10.44 -10.51
C ALA A 237 -0.97 -11.03 -9.85
N HIS A 238 -0.79 -12.07 -9.03
CA HIS A 238 -1.84 -12.65 -8.20
C HIS A 238 -1.47 -12.48 -6.73
N ILE A 239 -2.17 -11.57 -6.04
CA ILE A 239 -1.79 -11.08 -4.71
C ILE A 239 -3.01 -11.11 -3.80
N VAL A 240 -2.77 -11.36 -2.51
CA VAL A 240 -3.72 -11.06 -1.43
C VAL A 240 -3.13 -9.98 -0.56
N PHE A 241 -3.77 -8.83 -0.48
CA PHE A 241 -3.42 -7.79 0.48
C PHE A 241 -4.15 -8.03 1.81
N THR A 242 -3.40 -8.17 2.87
CA THR A 242 -3.93 -8.25 4.25
C THR A 242 -3.80 -6.93 4.98
N TRP A 243 -2.94 -6.03 4.49
CA TRP A 243 -2.80 -4.66 4.93
C TRP A 243 -2.39 -3.74 3.78
N LEU A 244 -3.07 -2.60 3.64
CA LEU A 244 -2.75 -1.59 2.63
C LEU A 244 -3.33 -0.23 3.08
N ASP A 245 -2.74 0.37 4.12
CA ASP A 245 -3.28 1.57 4.75
C ASP A 245 -2.18 2.42 5.39
N ALA A 246 -2.42 3.73 5.52
CA ALA A 246 -1.61 4.59 6.35
C ALA A 246 -2.00 4.45 7.83
N VAL A 247 -1.03 4.54 8.74
CA VAL A 247 -1.22 4.26 10.15
C VAL A 247 -0.65 5.35 11.05
N CYS A 248 -1.24 5.43 12.26
CA CYS A 248 -0.70 6.18 13.39
C CYS A 248 -0.36 5.18 14.48
N PHE A 249 0.88 5.20 14.95
CA PHE A 249 1.33 4.35 16.03
C PHE A 249 0.92 4.91 17.39
N GLY A 250 0.65 4.03 18.35
CA GLY A 250 0.40 4.41 19.74
C GLY A 250 1.62 5.03 20.40
N ALA A 251 1.40 5.81 21.46
CA ALA A 251 2.46 6.53 22.16
C ALA A 251 3.60 5.60 22.65
N GLN A 252 3.29 4.38 23.06
CA GLN A 252 4.30 3.38 23.47
C GLN A 252 5.14 2.88 22.31
N ALA A 253 4.53 2.68 21.14
CA ALA A 253 5.24 2.26 19.94
C ALA A 253 6.12 3.39 19.37
N GLN A 254 5.68 4.63 19.49
CA GLN A 254 6.48 5.80 19.11
C GLN A 254 7.73 5.93 19.99
N GLN A 255 7.63 5.73 21.32
CA GLN A 255 8.78 5.73 22.21
C GLN A 255 9.77 4.60 21.85
N LYS A 256 9.29 3.38 21.65
CA LYS A 256 10.12 2.25 21.26
C LYS A 256 10.82 2.47 19.90
N LYS A 257 10.13 3.09 18.93
CA LYS A 257 10.74 3.45 17.64
C LYS A 257 11.81 4.53 17.76
N ILE A 258 11.67 5.46 18.68
CA ILE A 258 12.71 6.48 18.97
C ILE A 258 13.95 5.81 19.58
N GLU A 259 13.78 4.77 20.39
CA GLU A 259 14.86 3.99 20.97
C GLU A 259 15.48 2.98 19.98
N ASP A 260 14.68 2.40 19.07
CA ASP A 260 15.08 1.39 18.10
C ASP A 260 15.39 1.94 16.68
N ILE A 261 15.39 3.25 16.46
CA ILE A 261 15.91 3.78 15.21
C ILE A 261 17.45 3.57 15.24
N PRO A 262 17.98 2.49 14.68
CA PRO A 262 19.29 2.57 14.10
C PRO A 262 19.09 3.62 13.01
N THR A 263 19.61 4.81 13.19
CA THR A 263 19.79 5.79 12.13
C THR A 263 20.49 5.05 10.99
N LYS A 264 19.70 4.53 10.05
CA LYS A 264 20.23 3.84 8.88
C LYS A 264 20.92 4.92 8.08
N ILE A 265 22.21 5.08 8.33
CA ILE A 265 23.05 6.00 7.57
C ILE A 265 22.98 5.52 6.13
N LYS A 266 22.28 6.25 5.29
CA LYS A 266 22.11 5.95 3.86
C LYS A 266 23.24 6.55 3.02
N CYS A 267 23.79 7.66 3.50
CA CYS A 267 24.88 8.37 2.85
C CYS A 267 25.78 9.05 3.90
N VAL A 268 27.09 9.00 3.67
CA VAL A 268 28.09 9.77 4.42
C VAL A 268 28.65 10.83 3.46
N VAL A 269 28.65 12.08 3.88
CA VAL A 269 29.24 13.20 3.14
C VAL A 269 30.54 13.57 3.82
N TRP A 270 31.64 13.45 3.10
CA TRP A 270 32.99 13.74 3.58
C TRP A 270 33.33 15.19 3.27
N ASP A 271 33.76 15.92 4.28
CA ASP A 271 34.56 17.10 4.09
C ASP A 271 36.02 16.67 3.87
N LEU A 272 36.75 17.35 3.00
CA LEU A 272 38.07 16.91 2.54
C LEU A 272 39.19 17.49 3.37
N ASP A 273 39.26 18.84 3.47
CA ASP A 273 40.35 19.56 4.10
C ASP A 273 40.35 19.32 5.61
N ASP A 274 41.49 18.98 6.16
CA ASP A 274 41.67 18.61 7.58
C ASP A 274 40.75 17.47 8.11
N THR A 275 39.97 16.88 7.22
CA THR A 275 39.07 15.73 7.54
C THR A 275 39.58 14.44 6.92
N VAL A 276 39.61 14.33 5.60
CA VAL A 276 40.12 13.14 4.89
C VAL A 276 41.63 13.14 4.82
N TRP A 277 42.22 14.30 4.69
CA TRP A 277 43.67 14.52 4.75
C TRP A 277 44.03 15.63 5.73
N GLU A 278 45.30 15.67 6.12
CA GLU A 278 45.90 16.78 6.85
C GLU A 278 46.28 17.87 5.89
N GLY A 279 45.87 19.12 6.17
CA GLY A 279 46.13 20.30 5.36
C GLY A 279 44.94 20.75 4.52
N ILE A 280 45.10 21.94 3.92
CA ILE A 280 44.08 22.60 3.09
C ILE A 280 44.62 22.63 1.64
N LEU A 281 43.84 22.04 0.71
CA LEU A 281 44.29 21.88 -0.68
C LEU A 281 44.67 23.21 -1.36
N GLY A 282 43.89 24.27 -1.09
CA GLY A 282 44.14 25.61 -1.65
C GLY A 282 45.40 26.29 -1.12
N ASP A 283 45.78 26.02 0.12
CA ASP A 283 46.92 26.70 0.77
C ASP A 283 48.22 25.87 0.71
N ASP A 284 48.12 24.55 0.95
CA ASP A 284 49.28 23.68 1.08
C ASP A 284 49.69 23.02 -0.25
N GLY A 285 48.78 23.00 -1.22
CA GLY A 285 48.96 22.32 -2.50
C GLY A 285 48.95 20.80 -2.41
N PRO A 286 48.66 20.06 -3.51
CA PRO A 286 48.38 18.64 -3.50
C PRO A 286 49.53 17.73 -3.06
N LYS A 287 50.79 18.22 -3.12
CA LYS A 287 51.99 17.44 -2.74
C LYS A 287 52.23 17.37 -1.25
N ASN A 288 51.64 18.28 -0.48
CA ASN A 288 51.85 18.38 0.98
C ASN A 288 50.70 17.74 1.79
N LEU A 289 49.62 17.32 1.16
CA LEU A 289 48.49 16.67 1.81
C LEU A 289 48.85 15.23 2.20
N LYS A 290 48.46 14.83 3.42
CA LYS A 290 48.63 13.46 3.94
C LYS A 290 47.30 12.85 4.26
N ILE A 291 46.91 11.79 3.53
CA ILE A 291 45.66 11.07 3.79
C ILE A 291 45.73 10.43 5.17
N ARG A 292 44.68 10.63 5.97
CA ARG A 292 44.51 10.00 7.28
C ARG A 292 44.14 8.53 7.15
N LYS A 293 45.01 7.61 7.58
CA LYS A 293 44.82 6.15 7.40
C LYS A 293 43.55 5.64 8.08
N ASN A 294 43.17 6.17 9.23
CA ASN A 294 41.95 5.81 9.92
C ASN A 294 40.69 6.21 9.13
N VAL A 295 40.69 7.35 8.45
CA VAL A 295 39.60 7.81 7.61
C VAL A 295 39.52 6.95 6.34
N LEU A 296 40.65 6.61 5.72
CA LEU A 296 40.67 5.71 4.57
C LEU A 296 40.06 4.33 4.93
N SER A 297 40.41 3.78 6.11
CA SER A 297 39.82 2.53 6.59
C SER A 297 38.32 2.63 6.82
N ALA A 298 37.83 3.79 7.32
CA ALA A 298 36.40 4.03 7.50
C ALA A 298 35.66 4.11 6.16
N ILE A 299 36.23 4.80 5.16
CA ILE A 299 35.70 4.88 3.80
C ILE A 299 35.55 3.47 3.20
N GLN A 300 36.60 2.65 3.29
CA GLN A 300 36.57 1.28 2.78
C GLN A 300 35.53 0.39 3.47
N GLU A 301 35.36 0.54 4.79
CA GLU A 301 34.37 -0.21 5.53
C GLU A 301 32.92 0.23 5.20
N LEU A 302 32.69 1.53 4.99
CA LEU A 302 31.41 2.05 4.56
C LEU A 302 31.04 1.57 3.14
N ASP A 303 32.02 1.55 2.24
CA ASP A 303 31.85 1.00 0.88
C ASP A 303 31.49 -0.49 0.92
N ARG A 304 32.21 -1.28 1.72
CA ARG A 304 31.93 -2.69 1.95
C ARG A 304 30.50 -2.94 2.48
N ARG A 305 29.96 -2.02 3.28
CA ARG A 305 28.57 -2.07 3.80
C ARG A 305 27.53 -1.57 2.80
N GLY A 306 27.94 -1.08 1.62
CA GLY A 306 27.05 -0.54 0.63
C GLY A 306 26.42 0.82 1.01
N ILE A 307 27.07 1.57 1.89
CA ILE A 307 26.64 2.92 2.28
C ILE A 307 27.18 3.90 1.23
N LEU A 308 26.26 4.68 0.64
CA LEU A 308 26.61 5.72 -0.31
C LEU A 308 27.56 6.73 0.33
N GLN A 309 28.55 7.16 -0.44
CA GLN A 309 29.48 8.18 0.00
C GLN A 309 29.53 9.34 -1.00
N SER A 310 29.60 10.55 -0.51
CA SER A 310 29.66 11.78 -1.29
C SER A 310 30.72 12.71 -0.69
N ILE A 311 31.08 13.73 -1.42
CA ILE A 311 32.05 14.74 -1.03
C ILE A 311 31.36 16.10 -0.98
N ALA A 312 31.62 16.87 0.08
CA ALA A 312 31.29 18.28 0.15
C ALA A 312 32.60 19.05 0.43
N SER A 313 33.14 19.71 -0.59
CA SER A 313 34.32 20.56 -0.48
C SER A 313 34.02 21.93 -1.04
N LYS A 314 34.66 22.96 -0.48
CA LYS A 314 34.56 24.33 -0.97
C LYS A 314 35.60 24.64 -2.06
N ASN A 315 36.47 23.68 -2.37
CA ASN A 315 37.52 23.81 -3.37
C ASN A 315 37.08 23.27 -4.72
#